data_e3332ae718c847a383dd82a033d311aa
#
_entry.id   e3332ae718c847a383dd82a033d311aa
#
_cell.length_a   1.000
_cell.length_b   1.000
_cell.length_c   1.000
_cell.angle_alpha   90.00
_cell.angle_beta   90.00
_cell.angle_gamma   90.00
#
_symmetry.space_group_name_H-M   'P 1'
#
loop_
_entity.id
_entity.type
_entity.pdbx_description
1 polymer ?
#
loop_
_entity_poly.entity_id
_entity_poly.type
_entity_poly.pdbx_seq_one_letter_code
_entity_poly.pdbx_strand_id
1 'polypeptide(L)'
;MTEDNQSTSSTEFDLVVLGATGFTGRQAAKWISEWAVSQRPELRWAVAGRNSDKLAKVAASLGVGPAPDVIQVDTSDKAGCAALAQRCAVLLTTVGPYARYGEHVIAGCAQAGTDYVDITGETPWVRQMIDKYDEVAQSTGAKIIPLCGFDSIPSDVGAYLICRALQAAQSQPTDVRALFSLKGGLNGGTLASALNMMELKQGRNLYHPHLLTPSDGREHLASKQPRDLQKPRFDEQLNSWITPFMMAPINTRVVRRTAAQLGIQGQGYGPEFRYSEAMRARSKWSAWQVASMLGVINGLGRSSVGRTMLKSFGPKPGQGPSAATMDGGFFRAKFWARGDDGQIARGQVSSSGDPGNRVTVNLLCTCATLLLTHRQELSERVGFLTPVSAFGDHLIDAMRALGMTVEASIDQGAG
;
A
#
# COMPACT_ATOMS: atom_id res chain seq x y z
N MET A 1 4.11 35.26 30.33
CA MET A 1 3.24 34.14 30.72
C MET A 1 2.23 33.99 29.62
N THR A 2 2.54 33.22 28.59
CA THR A 2 1.63 32.83 27.51
C THR A 2 1.33 31.36 27.76
N GLU A 3 0.11 31.10 28.20
CA GLU A 3 -0.41 29.75 28.40
C GLU A 3 -0.43 29.03 27.07
N ASP A 4 0.40 28.01 26.93
CA ASP A 4 0.33 27.01 25.87
C ASP A 4 -0.96 26.19 26.04
N ASN A 5 -1.98 26.61 25.33
CA ASN A 5 -3.27 25.91 25.28
C ASN A 5 -3.17 24.77 24.26
N GLN A 6 -2.37 23.75 24.54
CA GLN A 6 -2.42 22.46 23.86
C GLN A 6 -3.54 21.63 24.50
N SER A 7 -4.75 21.80 24.02
CA SER A 7 -5.81 20.83 24.27
C SER A 7 -5.52 19.56 23.47
N THR A 8 -4.66 18.70 23.97
CA THR A 8 -4.59 17.30 23.57
C THR A 8 -5.84 16.63 24.11
N SER A 9 -6.92 16.57 23.32
CA SER A 9 -8.01 15.64 23.60
C SER A 9 -7.40 14.23 23.51
N SER A 10 -7.09 13.63 24.67
CA SER A 10 -6.56 12.27 24.72
C SER A 10 -7.64 11.32 24.21
N THR A 11 -7.48 10.78 22.99
CA THR A 11 -8.33 9.74 22.47
C THR A 11 -8.31 8.54 23.41
N GLU A 12 -9.41 7.77 23.46
CA GLU A 12 -9.51 6.59 24.32
C GLU A 12 -8.46 5.54 23.95
N PHE A 13 -8.18 5.39 22.64
CA PHE A 13 -7.19 4.46 22.12
C PHE A 13 -6.15 5.19 21.27
N ASP A 14 -4.91 4.74 21.36
CA ASP A 14 -3.86 5.16 20.46
C ASP A 14 -4.02 4.50 19.08
N LEU A 15 -4.46 3.21 19.06
CA LEU A 15 -4.64 2.42 17.84
C LEU A 15 -5.90 1.53 17.88
N VAL A 16 -6.63 1.47 16.79
CA VAL A 16 -7.67 0.45 16.58
C VAL A 16 -7.34 -0.39 15.34
N VAL A 17 -7.38 -1.72 15.51
CA VAL A 17 -7.24 -2.71 14.41
C VAL A 17 -8.63 -3.19 14.00
N LEU A 18 -9.18 -2.61 12.94
CA LEU A 18 -10.50 -2.94 12.41
C LEU A 18 -10.41 -4.11 11.42
N GLY A 19 -11.26 -5.12 11.62
CA GLY A 19 -11.27 -6.34 10.82
C GLY A 19 -10.38 -7.46 11.39
N ALA A 20 -10.05 -7.39 12.68
CA ALA A 20 -9.15 -8.34 13.36
C ALA A 20 -9.57 -9.81 13.29
N THR A 21 -10.83 -10.13 12.98
CA THR A 21 -11.30 -11.51 12.77
C THR A 21 -10.97 -12.08 11.39
N GLY A 22 -10.54 -11.25 10.43
CA GLY A 22 -10.11 -11.66 9.09
C GLY A 22 -8.74 -12.34 9.10
N PHE A 23 -8.34 -12.95 7.96
CA PHE A 23 -7.03 -13.62 7.84
C PHE A 23 -5.88 -12.64 8.10
N THR A 24 -5.86 -11.52 7.37
CA THR A 24 -4.83 -10.48 7.50
C THR A 24 -4.95 -9.74 8.83
N GLY A 25 -6.19 -9.43 9.28
CA GLY A 25 -6.43 -8.71 10.52
C GLY A 25 -5.96 -9.45 11.77
N ARG A 26 -6.08 -10.78 11.83
CA ARG A 26 -5.50 -11.58 12.93
C ARG A 26 -3.98 -11.49 12.97
N GLN A 27 -3.32 -11.49 11.80
CA GLN A 27 -1.87 -11.35 11.73
C GLN A 27 -1.43 -9.93 12.12
N ALA A 28 -2.18 -8.91 11.70
CA ALA A 28 -1.94 -7.53 12.11
C ALA A 28 -2.11 -7.34 13.63
N ALA A 29 -3.19 -7.88 14.22
CA ALA A 29 -3.40 -7.83 15.66
C ALA A 29 -2.26 -8.53 16.43
N LYS A 30 -1.80 -9.69 15.95
CA LYS A 30 -0.65 -10.39 16.54
C LYS A 30 0.63 -9.53 16.45
N TRP A 31 0.93 -8.98 15.28
CA TRP A 31 2.10 -8.13 15.06
C TRP A 31 2.07 -6.88 15.99
N ILE A 32 0.93 -6.21 16.09
CA ILE A 32 0.77 -5.04 16.98
C ILE A 32 0.95 -5.44 18.46
N SER A 33 0.41 -6.59 18.88
CA SER A 33 0.59 -7.09 20.24
C SER A 33 2.07 -7.34 20.56
N GLU A 34 2.82 -7.99 19.67
CA GLU A 34 4.26 -8.25 19.82
C GLU A 34 5.06 -6.93 19.83
N TRP A 35 4.73 -6.00 18.95
CA TRP A 35 5.36 -4.69 18.89
C TRP A 35 5.06 -3.86 20.14
N ALA A 36 3.83 -3.85 20.62
CA ALA A 36 3.44 -3.13 21.82
C ALA A 36 4.26 -3.57 23.03
N VAL A 37 4.37 -4.87 23.27
CA VAL A 37 5.14 -5.41 24.40
C VAL A 37 6.61 -5.01 24.33
N SER A 38 7.19 -4.95 23.15
CA SER A 38 8.62 -4.68 22.97
C SER A 38 8.97 -3.20 22.88
N GLN A 39 8.10 -2.36 22.33
CA GLN A 39 8.41 -0.97 21.98
C GLN A 39 7.54 0.06 22.73
N ARG A 40 6.30 -0.29 23.09
CA ARG A 40 5.34 0.63 23.71
C ARG A 40 4.37 -0.10 24.64
N PRO A 41 4.83 -0.59 25.82
CA PRO A 41 4.00 -1.40 26.73
C PRO A 41 2.74 -0.68 27.21
N GLU A 42 2.72 0.65 27.21
CA GLU A 42 1.59 1.49 27.59
C GLU A 42 0.57 1.72 26.48
N LEU A 43 0.73 1.10 25.29
CA LEU A 43 -0.15 1.30 24.17
C LEU A 43 -1.59 0.93 24.53
N ARG A 44 -2.50 1.91 24.42
CA ARG A 44 -3.94 1.70 24.55
C ARG A 44 -4.50 1.34 23.18
N TRP A 45 -4.87 0.08 22.97
CA TRP A 45 -5.33 -0.34 21.67
C TRP A 45 -6.49 -1.33 21.73
N ALA A 46 -7.25 -1.40 20.64
CA ALA A 46 -8.40 -2.27 20.54
C ALA A 46 -8.42 -3.05 19.22
N VAL A 47 -9.10 -4.22 19.26
CA VAL A 47 -9.51 -4.97 18.07
C VAL A 47 -10.98 -4.69 17.79
N ALA A 48 -11.32 -4.40 16.54
CA ALA A 48 -12.67 -4.01 16.16
C ALA A 48 -13.25 -4.86 15.01
N GLY A 49 -14.58 -4.98 14.96
CA GLY A 49 -15.34 -5.69 13.93
C GLY A 49 -16.74 -6.09 14.34
N ARG A 50 -17.44 -6.84 13.50
CA ARG A 50 -18.89 -7.10 13.64
C ARG A 50 -19.27 -8.10 14.73
N ASN A 51 -18.39 -9.00 15.12
CA ASN A 51 -18.69 -10.11 16.01
C ASN A 51 -17.81 -10.07 17.25
N SER A 52 -18.37 -9.63 18.37
CA SER A 52 -17.67 -9.46 19.65
C SER A 52 -17.07 -10.77 20.18
N ASP A 53 -17.77 -11.90 20.06
CA ASP A 53 -17.27 -13.19 20.56
C ASP A 53 -16.03 -13.67 19.79
N LYS A 54 -16.03 -13.47 18.45
CA LYS A 54 -14.85 -13.78 17.63
C LYS A 54 -13.68 -12.85 17.93
N LEU A 55 -13.95 -11.57 18.19
CA LEU A 55 -12.95 -10.59 18.58
C LEU A 55 -12.34 -10.93 19.93
N ALA A 56 -13.15 -11.28 20.92
CA ALA A 56 -12.69 -11.71 22.24
C ALA A 56 -11.78 -12.96 22.14
N LYS A 57 -12.13 -13.92 21.26
CA LYS A 57 -11.26 -15.08 20.98
C LYS A 57 -9.94 -14.68 20.34
N VAL A 58 -9.96 -13.70 19.43
CA VAL A 58 -8.71 -13.16 18.84
C VAL A 58 -7.87 -12.50 19.91
N ALA A 59 -8.45 -11.59 20.71
CA ALA A 59 -7.75 -10.89 21.80
C ALA A 59 -7.11 -11.88 22.79
N ALA A 60 -7.84 -12.90 23.23
CA ALA A 60 -7.34 -13.93 24.12
C ALA A 60 -6.25 -14.82 23.49
N SER A 61 -6.22 -14.97 22.18
CA SER A 61 -5.25 -15.82 21.46
C SER A 61 -3.91 -15.15 21.16
N LEU A 62 -3.74 -13.87 21.42
CA LEU A 62 -2.52 -13.12 21.08
C LEU A 62 -1.30 -13.56 21.90
N GLY A 63 -1.53 -13.98 23.15
CA GLY A 63 -0.54 -14.71 23.96
C GLY A 63 0.63 -13.88 24.51
N VAL A 64 0.71 -12.59 24.20
CA VAL A 64 1.76 -11.69 24.66
C VAL A 64 1.18 -10.36 25.15
N GLY A 65 1.59 -9.90 26.33
CA GLY A 65 1.13 -8.66 26.92
C GLY A 65 -0.34 -8.64 27.36
N PRO A 66 -0.86 -7.47 27.77
CA PRO A 66 -2.26 -7.28 28.07
C PRO A 66 -3.14 -7.52 26.83
N ALA A 67 -4.28 -8.14 27.02
CA ALA A 67 -5.25 -8.32 25.93
C ALA A 67 -5.80 -6.94 25.50
N PRO A 68 -5.94 -6.67 24.18
CA PRO A 68 -6.55 -5.44 23.71
C PRO A 68 -8.03 -5.39 24.04
N ASP A 69 -8.57 -4.18 24.10
CA ASP A 69 -10.01 -3.97 24.19
C ASP A 69 -10.73 -4.50 22.94
N VAL A 70 -12.02 -4.82 23.11
CA VAL A 70 -12.88 -5.34 22.05
C VAL A 70 -13.98 -4.33 21.72
N ILE A 71 -14.06 -3.90 20.46
CA ILE A 71 -15.06 -2.95 19.99
C ILE A 71 -15.93 -3.62 18.92
N GLN A 72 -17.23 -3.70 19.18
CA GLN A 72 -18.17 -4.17 18.16
C GLN A 72 -18.56 -2.98 17.26
N VAL A 73 -18.34 -3.13 15.96
CA VAL A 73 -18.72 -2.14 14.94
C VAL A 73 -18.99 -2.83 13.60
N ASP A 74 -20.06 -2.42 12.92
CA ASP A 74 -20.31 -2.80 11.53
C ASP A 74 -19.94 -1.65 10.62
N THR A 75 -19.10 -1.90 9.60
CA THR A 75 -18.66 -0.90 8.63
C THR A 75 -19.79 -0.40 7.70
N SER A 76 -20.97 -1.03 7.72
CA SER A 76 -22.19 -0.53 7.08
C SER A 76 -22.94 0.51 7.92
N ASP A 77 -22.63 0.61 9.21
CA ASP A 77 -23.16 1.62 10.11
C ASP A 77 -22.29 2.88 10.08
N LYS A 78 -22.80 3.92 9.42
CA LYS A 78 -22.14 5.22 9.31
C LYS A 78 -21.88 5.87 10.68
N ALA A 79 -22.87 5.82 11.57
CA ALA A 79 -22.75 6.44 12.90
C ALA A 79 -21.75 5.68 13.78
N GLY A 80 -21.78 4.34 13.73
CA GLY A 80 -20.81 3.49 14.43
C GLY A 80 -19.38 3.70 13.93
N CYS A 81 -19.17 3.86 12.62
CA CYS A 81 -17.85 4.18 12.05
C CYS A 81 -17.34 5.56 12.49
N ALA A 82 -18.20 6.56 12.50
CA ALA A 82 -17.85 7.91 12.97
C ALA A 82 -17.49 7.92 14.47
N ALA A 83 -18.27 7.23 15.30
CA ALA A 83 -18.02 7.07 16.73
C ALA A 83 -16.68 6.33 16.98
N LEU A 84 -16.38 5.27 16.19
CA LEU A 84 -15.11 4.55 16.29
C LEU A 84 -13.92 5.46 15.99
N ALA A 85 -14.01 6.25 14.91
CA ALA A 85 -12.95 7.14 14.50
C ALA A 85 -12.62 8.20 15.57
N GLN A 86 -13.63 8.76 16.24
CA GLN A 86 -13.45 9.74 17.33
C GLN A 86 -12.73 9.17 18.57
N ARG A 87 -12.72 7.84 18.73
CA ARG A 87 -12.13 7.16 19.89
C ARG A 87 -10.65 6.81 19.74
N CYS A 88 -10.07 6.93 18.55
CA CYS A 88 -8.69 6.50 18.32
C CYS A 88 -7.86 7.55 17.58
N ALA A 89 -6.56 7.57 17.86
CA ALA A 89 -5.62 8.41 17.14
C ALA A 89 -5.30 7.84 15.75
N VAL A 90 -5.11 6.53 15.65
CA VAL A 90 -4.83 5.81 14.40
C VAL A 90 -5.82 4.67 14.20
N LEU A 91 -6.41 4.56 13.01
CA LEU A 91 -7.26 3.46 12.61
C LEU A 91 -6.59 2.65 11.49
N LEU A 92 -6.21 1.41 11.80
CA LEU A 92 -5.72 0.42 10.85
C LEU A 92 -6.87 -0.50 10.44
N THR A 93 -7.15 -0.61 9.14
CA THR A 93 -8.23 -1.49 8.68
C THR A 93 -7.79 -2.51 7.63
N THR A 94 -8.32 -3.72 7.79
CA THR A 94 -8.16 -4.82 6.83
C THR A 94 -9.52 -5.30 6.29
N VAL A 95 -10.57 -4.49 6.42
CA VAL A 95 -11.93 -4.84 6.01
C VAL A 95 -12.12 -4.55 4.52
N GLY A 96 -11.98 -5.57 3.71
CA GLY A 96 -12.25 -5.52 2.27
C GLY A 96 -13.43 -6.43 1.85
N PRO A 97 -13.94 -6.30 0.61
CA PRO A 97 -13.63 -5.31 -0.42
C PRO A 97 -13.92 -3.87 0.01
N TYR A 98 -12.94 -2.98 -0.20
CA TYR A 98 -13.00 -1.60 0.31
C TYR A 98 -14.08 -0.76 -0.36
N ALA A 99 -14.33 -0.95 -1.65
CA ALA A 99 -15.41 -0.29 -2.37
C ALA A 99 -16.82 -0.64 -1.83
N ARG A 100 -16.94 -1.71 -1.01
CA ARG A 100 -18.21 -2.09 -0.36
C ARG A 100 -18.28 -1.64 1.10
N TYR A 101 -17.15 -1.64 1.80
CA TYR A 101 -17.12 -1.53 3.26
C TYR A 101 -16.23 -0.41 3.79
N GLY A 102 -15.46 0.27 2.93
CA GLY A 102 -14.44 1.24 3.38
C GLY A 102 -14.93 2.68 3.50
N GLU A 103 -15.98 3.09 2.78
CA GLU A 103 -16.37 4.50 2.66
C GLU A 103 -16.72 5.14 4.02
N HIS A 104 -17.55 4.49 4.84
CA HIS A 104 -17.94 5.07 6.13
C HIS A 104 -16.77 5.16 7.12
N VAL A 105 -15.81 4.23 7.02
CA VAL A 105 -14.61 4.24 7.85
C VAL A 105 -13.71 5.42 7.49
N ILE A 106 -13.41 5.60 6.19
CA ILE A 106 -12.63 6.76 5.72
C ILE A 106 -13.33 8.08 6.03
N ALA A 107 -14.65 8.17 5.79
CA ALA A 107 -15.44 9.36 6.10
C ALA A 107 -15.35 9.73 7.58
N GLY A 108 -15.49 8.74 8.47
CA GLY A 108 -15.35 8.93 9.91
C GLY A 108 -13.97 9.44 10.30
N CYS A 109 -12.90 8.82 9.79
CA CYS A 109 -11.52 9.24 10.05
C CYS A 109 -11.25 10.66 9.53
N ALA A 110 -11.63 10.96 8.29
CA ALA A 110 -11.46 12.29 7.71
C ALA A 110 -12.19 13.39 8.53
N GLN A 111 -13.40 13.11 9.03
CA GLN A 111 -14.17 14.04 9.83
C GLN A 111 -13.67 14.22 11.27
N ALA A 112 -13.11 13.15 11.84
CA ALA A 112 -12.64 13.16 13.23
C ALA A 112 -11.18 13.64 13.38
N GLY A 113 -10.43 13.83 12.31
CA GLY A 113 -8.98 14.11 12.38
C GLY A 113 -8.15 12.86 12.71
N THR A 114 -8.72 11.66 12.57
CA THR A 114 -8.08 10.38 12.88
C THR A 114 -7.21 9.93 11.73
N ASP A 115 -5.98 9.56 12.00
CA ASP A 115 -5.08 9.01 10.99
C ASP A 115 -5.53 7.59 10.58
N TYR A 116 -5.39 7.27 9.29
CA TYR A 116 -5.93 6.05 8.69
C TYR A 116 -4.90 5.34 7.82
N VAL A 117 -4.81 4.01 7.96
CA VAL A 117 -4.03 3.14 7.07
C VAL A 117 -4.82 1.91 6.65
N ASP A 118 -4.65 1.47 5.40
CA ASP A 118 -5.23 0.25 4.86
C ASP A 118 -4.31 -0.45 3.84
N ILE A 119 -4.77 -1.56 3.30
CA ILE A 119 -4.08 -2.35 2.27
C ILE A 119 -4.92 -2.49 1.00
N THR A 120 -5.74 -1.51 0.68
CA THR A 120 -6.55 -1.59 -0.55
C THR A 120 -5.66 -1.61 -1.80
N GLY A 121 -6.08 -2.35 -2.81
CA GLY A 121 -5.57 -2.25 -4.18
C GLY A 121 -6.60 -1.62 -5.13
N GLU A 122 -7.74 -1.16 -4.59
CA GLU A 122 -8.89 -0.70 -5.37
C GLU A 122 -8.75 0.79 -5.75
N THR A 123 -7.74 1.14 -6.58
CA THR A 123 -7.39 2.54 -6.92
C THR A 123 -8.54 3.36 -7.53
N PRO A 124 -9.51 2.81 -8.30
CA PRO A 124 -10.68 3.59 -8.71
C PRO A 124 -11.57 4.01 -7.54
N TRP A 125 -11.69 3.17 -6.50
CA TRP A 125 -12.38 3.53 -5.28
C TRP A 125 -11.59 4.57 -4.46
N VAL A 126 -10.28 4.41 -4.34
CA VAL A 126 -9.41 5.42 -3.69
C VAL A 126 -9.59 6.78 -4.35
N ARG A 127 -9.68 6.85 -5.69
CA ARG A 127 -9.97 8.11 -6.40
C ARG A 127 -11.29 8.73 -5.97
N GLN A 128 -12.35 7.93 -5.83
CA GLN A 128 -13.65 8.42 -5.35
C GLN A 128 -13.58 8.93 -3.91
N MET A 129 -12.79 8.28 -3.05
CA MET A 129 -12.60 8.73 -1.66
C MET A 129 -11.80 10.03 -1.59
N ILE A 130 -10.78 10.19 -2.42
CA ILE A 130 -10.05 11.45 -2.58
C ILE A 130 -11.03 12.57 -2.97
N ASP A 131 -11.83 12.36 -4.02
CA ASP A 131 -12.78 13.37 -4.52
C ASP A 131 -13.82 13.80 -3.48
N LYS A 132 -14.17 12.90 -2.54
CA LYS A 132 -15.20 13.17 -1.53
C LYS A 132 -14.66 13.74 -0.22
N TYR A 133 -13.46 13.30 0.19
CA TYR A 133 -13.04 13.47 1.58
C TYR A 133 -11.64 14.09 1.75
N ASP A 134 -10.90 14.40 0.67
CA ASP A 134 -9.54 14.95 0.80
C ASP A 134 -9.56 16.34 1.46
N GLU A 135 -10.45 17.23 1.03
CA GLU A 135 -10.61 18.56 1.62
C GLU A 135 -11.02 18.49 3.10
N VAL A 136 -11.91 17.56 3.44
CA VAL A 136 -12.33 17.34 4.83
C VAL A 136 -11.15 16.85 5.67
N ALA A 137 -10.40 15.87 5.19
CA ALA A 137 -9.22 15.34 5.89
C ALA A 137 -8.14 16.42 6.04
N GLN A 138 -7.95 17.29 5.05
CA GLN A 138 -7.03 18.42 5.15
C GLN A 138 -7.47 19.41 6.22
N SER A 139 -8.75 19.73 6.29
CA SER A 139 -9.30 20.69 7.26
C SER A 139 -9.21 20.20 8.71
N THR A 140 -9.28 18.90 8.94
CA THR A 140 -9.20 18.29 10.28
C THR A 140 -7.78 17.86 10.67
N GLY A 141 -6.83 17.89 9.73
CA GLY A 141 -5.46 17.46 9.96
C GLY A 141 -5.26 15.93 9.88
N ALA A 142 -6.25 15.16 9.41
CA ALA A 142 -6.15 13.72 9.26
C ALA A 142 -5.17 13.32 8.15
N LYS A 143 -4.32 12.31 8.39
CA LYS A 143 -3.52 11.64 7.38
C LYS A 143 -4.23 10.36 6.93
N ILE A 144 -4.81 10.37 5.74
CA ILE A 144 -5.49 9.22 5.15
C ILE A 144 -4.51 8.55 4.18
N ILE A 145 -3.93 7.43 4.58
CA ILE A 145 -2.87 6.74 3.84
C ILE A 145 -3.33 5.35 3.42
N PRO A 146 -4.07 5.22 2.32
CA PRO A 146 -4.43 3.92 1.76
C PRO A 146 -3.21 3.27 1.08
N LEU A 147 -3.35 1.99 0.68
CA LEU A 147 -2.34 1.28 -0.11
C LEU A 147 -1.02 1.00 0.66
N CYS A 148 -1.09 0.82 1.99
CA CYS A 148 0.06 0.54 2.87
C CYS A 148 0.49 -0.94 2.86
N GLY A 149 0.38 -1.64 1.73
CA GLY A 149 0.78 -3.04 1.59
C GLY A 149 1.89 -3.26 0.58
N PHE A 150 2.25 -4.52 0.38
CA PHE A 150 3.19 -4.94 -0.67
C PHE A 150 2.77 -4.44 -2.05
N ASP A 151 1.48 -4.33 -2.29
CA ASP A 151 0.93 -3.94 -3.60
C ASP A 151 1.40 -2.57 -4.06
N SER A 152 1.92 -1.70 -3.15
CA SER A 152 2.34 -0.35 -3.53
C SER A 152 3.64 0.10 -2.88
N ILE A 153 3.89 -0.19 -1.60
CA ILE A 153 5.05 0.34 -0.86
C ILE A 153 6.39 0.02 -1.53
N PRO A 154 6.70 -1.22 -1.98
CA PRO A 154 7.98 -1.49 -2.62
C PRO A 154 8.22 -0.70 -3.90
N SER A 155 7.16 -0.45 -4.69
CA SER A 155 7.23 0.36 -5.90
C SER A 155 7.46 1.85 -5.58
N ASP A 156 6.74 2.36 -4.59
CA ASP A 156 6.78 3.75 -4.16
C ASP A 156 8.14 4.10 -3.54
N VAL A 157 8.60 3.29 -2.58
CA VAL A 157 9.92 3.44 -1.93
C VAL A 157 11.06 3.25 -2.91
N GLY A 158 11.01 2.25 -3.79
CA GLY A 158 12.07 2.00 -4.75
C GLY A 158 12.20 3.11 -5.79
N ALA A 159 11.08 3.67 -6.26
CA ALA A 159 11.08 4.83 -7.14
C ALA A 159 11.64 6.08 -6.44
N TYR A 160 11.24 6.31 -5.19
CA TYR A 160 11.75 7.41 -4.38
C TYR A 160 13.28 7.34 -4.20
N LEU A 161 13.78 6.19 -3.76
CA LEU A 161 15.21 5.99 -3.50
C LEU A 161 16.07 6.20 -4.76
N ILE A 162 15.66 5.62 -5.87
CA ILE A 162 16.46 5.70 -7.10
C ILE A 162 16.44 7.12 -7.69
N CYS A 163 15.32 7.84 -7.55
CA CYS A 163 15.23 9.25 -7.91
C CYS A 163 16.14 10.11 -7.02
N ARG A 164 16.13 9.88 -5.71
CA ARG A 164 17.02 10.57 -4.76
C ARG A 164 18.50 10.30 -5.07
N ALA A 165 18.86 9.08 -5.48
CA ALA A 165 20.23 8.75 -5.86
C ALA A 165 20.71 9.55 -7.09
N LEU A 166 19.86 9.68 -8.13
CA LEU A 166 20.15 10.52 -9.30
C LEU A 166 20.24 12.00 -8.90
N GLN A 167 19.29 12.51 -8.13
CA GLN A 167 19.27 13.90 -7.70
C GLN A 167 20.47 14.27 -6.84
N ALA A 168 20.93 13.38 -5.97
CA ALA A 168 22.18 13.56 -5.20
C ALA A 168 23.41 13.64 -6.09
N ALA A 169 23.38 13.02 -7.28
CA ALA A 169 24.40 13.14 -8.33
C ALA A 169 24.11 14.29 -9.31
N GLN A 170 23.19 15.20 -8.98
CA GLN A 170 22.80 16.36 -9.80
C GLN A 170 22.17 16.00 -11.15
N SER A 171 21.62 14.79 -11.30
CA SER A 171 20.95 14.31 -12.49
C SER A 171 19.42 14.18 -12.24
N GLN A 172 18.60 14.69 -13.17
CA GLN A 172 17.13 14.64 -13.00
C GLN A 172 16.56 13.33 -13.58
N PRO A 173 15.79 12.57 -12.77
CA PRO A 173 15.19 11.32 -13.25
C PRO A 173 14.23 11.52 -14.42
N THR A 174 14.41 10.76 -15.51
CA THR A 174 13.54 10.82 -16.70
C THR A 174 12.81 9.52 -17.00
N ASP A 175 13.45 8.35 -16.83
CA ASP A 175 12.86 7.03 -17.08
C ASP A 175 13.22 6.09 -15.93
N VAL A 176 12.22 5.68 -15.15
CA VAL A 176 12.38 4.77 -14.03
C VAL A 176 11.58 3.51 -14.29
N ARG A 177 12.24 2.36 -14.17
CA ARG A 177 11.66 1.04 -14.43
C ARG A 177 11.88 0.10 -13.25
N ALA A 178 10.83 -0.65 -12.88
CA ALA A 178 10.92 -1.68 -11.87
C ALA A 178 10.65 -3.08 -12.46
N LEU A 179 11.48 -4.05 -12.09
CA LEU A 179 11.33 -5.45 -12.44
C LEU A 179 11.08 -6.30 -11.21
N PHE A 180 9.89 -6.88 -11.15
CA PHE A 180 9.46 -7.74 -10.06
C PHE A 180 9.75 -9.22 -10.33
N SER A 181 10.19 -9.90 -9.28
CA SER A 181 10.22 -11.35 -9.16
C SER A 181 9.65 -11.69 -7.78
N LEU A 182 8.68 -12.58 -7.72
CA LEU A 182 8.01 -12.89 -6.46
C LEU A 182 7.53 -14.36 -6.42
N LYS A 183 7.35 -14.85 -5.20
CA LYS A 183 6.70 -16.11 -4.87
C LYS A 183 5.87 -15.93 -3.62
N GLY A 184 4.59 -16.26 -3.69
CA GLY A 184 3.67 -16.13 -2.57
C GLY A 184 2.34 -16.84 -2.83
N GLY A 185 1.45 -16.77 -1.85
CA GLY A 185 0.12 -17.36 -1.88
C GLY A 185 -1.00 -16.31 -1.93
N LEU A 186 -2.12 -16.66 -2.52
CA LEU A 186 -3.31 -15.81 -2.57
C LEU A 186 -4.16 -16.03 -1.31
N ASN A 187 -4.66 -14.96 -0.71
CA ASN A 187 -5.66 -15.03 0.35
C ASN A 187 -7.06 -14.65 -0.15
N GLY A 188 -8.08 -15.04 0.62
CA GLY A 188 -9.48 -14.83 0.23
C GLY A 188 -9.90 -13.36 0.18
N GLY A 189 -9.26 -12.48 0.94
CA GLY A 189 -9.51 -11.03 0.89
C GLY A 189 -9.05 -10.42 -0.42
N THR A 190 -7.84 -10.70 -0.83
CA THR A 190 -7.27 -10.25 -2.12
C THR A 190 -8.09 -10.73 -3.31
N LEU A 191 -8.48 -12.02 -3.29
CA LEU A 191 -9.35 -12.56 -4.35
C LEU A 191 -10.71 -11.85 -4.38
N ALA A 192 -11.33 -11.61 -3.22
CA ALA A 192 -12.63 -10.93 -3.14
C ALA A 192 -12.56 -9.50 -3.69
N SER A 193 -11.52 -8.72 -3.35
CA SER A 193 -11.31 -7.37 -3.88
C SER A 193 -11.09 -7.37 -5.39
N ALA A 194 -10.25 -8.28 -5.91
CA ALA A 194 -10.01 -8.41 -7.35
C ALA A 194 -11.30 -8.73 -8.13
N LEU A 195 -12.08 -9.69 -7.64
CA LEU A 195 -13.37 -10.05 -8.26
C LEU A 195 -14.41 -8.93 -8.15
N ASN A 196 -14.42 -8.18 -7.05
CA ASN A 196 -15.29 -7.01 -6.87
C ASN A 196 -14.96 -5.90 -7.88
N MET A 197 -13.68 -5.59 -8.10
CA MET A 197 -13.26 -4.62 -9.11
C MET A 197 -13.71 -5.04 -10.54
N MET A 198 -13.62 -6.34 -10.85
CA MET A 198 -14.10 -6.88 -12.13
C MET A 198 -15.62 -6.76 -12.26
N GLU A 199 -16.38 -7.01 -11.20
CA GLU A 199 -17.83 -6.91 -11.14
C GLU A 199 -18.33 -5.48 -11.34
N LEU A 200 -17.70 -4.52 -10.68
CA LEU A 200 -18.05 -3.09 -10.76
C LEU A 200 -17.64 -2.44 -12.09
N LYS A 201 -17.04 -3.19 -13.02
CA LYS A 201 -16.56 -2.70 -14.33
C LYS A 201 -15.65 -1.48 -14.24
N GLN A 202 -14.97 -1.32 -13.12
CA GLN A 202 -14.06 -0.19 -12.88
C GLN A 202 -12.77 -0.27 -13.70
N GLY A 203 -12.58 -1.34 -14.47
CA GLY A 203 -11.35 -1.60 -15.24
C GLY A 203 -10.97 -0.53 -16.26
N ARG A 204 -11.93 0.23 -16.83
CA ARG A 204 -11.59 1.32 -17.75
C ARG A 204 -10.86 2.47 -17.02
N ASN A 205 -11.31 2.83 -15.83
CA ASN A 205 -10.71 3.89 -15.02
C ASN A 205 -9.36 3.44 -14.44
N LEU A 206 -9.21 2.15 -14.11
CA LEU A 206 -7.96 1.58 -13.60
C LEU A 206 -6.75 1.87 -14.51
N TYR A 207 -6.96 1.86 -15.82
CA TYR A 207 -5.88 2.07 -16.81
C TYR A 207 -5.58 3.54 -17.11
N HIS A 208 -6.31 4.50 -16.51
CA HIS A 208 -5.97 5.92 -16.69
C HIS A 208 -4.63 6.22 -16.00
N PRO A 209 -3.61 6.71 -16.71
CA PRO A 209 -2.24 6.85 -16.17
C PRO A 209 -2.14 7.81 -14.99
N HIS A 210 -3.01 8.82 -14.92
CA HIS A 210 -3.08 9.85 -13.88
C HIS A 210 -4.31 9.70 -12.98
N LEU A 211 -4.82 8.47 -12.79
CA LEU A 211 -6.03 8.22 -12.01
C LEU A 211 -5.97 8.83 -10.60
N LEU A 212 -4.85 8.67 -9.91
CA LEU A 212 -4.64 9.18 -8.55
C LEU A 212 -3.90 10.52 -8.51
N THR A 213 -3.31 10.97 -9.62
CA THR A 213 -2.50 12.19 -9.66
C THR A 213 -3.40 13.42 -9.46
N PRO A 214 -3.13 14.31 -8.49
CA PRO A 214 -3.85 15.55 -8.32
C PRO A 214 -3.66 16.45 -9.53
N SER A 215 -4.64 17.27 -9.84
CA SER A 215 -4.64 18.14 -11.05
C SER A 215 -3.50 19.15 -11.04
N ASP A 216 -3.25 19.76 -9.89
CA ASP A 216 -2.21 20.74 -9.60
C ASP A 216 -0.80 20.13 -9.53
N GLY A 217 -0.68 18.82 -9.40
CA GLY A 217 0.60 18.11 -9.37
C GLY A 217 1.03 17.52 -10.70
N ARG A 218 0.20 17.61 -11.76
CA ARG A 218 0.51 16.98 -13.07
C ARG A 218 1.69 17.59 -13.80
N GLU A 219 1.98 18.86 -13.57
CA GLU A 219 3.12 19.56 -14.16
C GLU A 219 4.48 19.09 -13.64
N HIS A 220 4.50 18.41 -12.47
CA HIS A 220 5.71 17.89 -11.84
C HIS A 220 6.15 16.52 -12.37
N LEU A 221 5.53 16.01 -13.42
CA LEU A 221 5.90 14.76 -14.08
C LEU A 221 5.53 14.80 -15.55
N ALA A 222 6.18 13.97 -16.37
CA ALA A 222 5.94 13.95 -17.82
C ALA A 222 4.46 13.72 -18.15
N SER A 223 3.91 14.54 -19.04
CA SER A 223 2.50 14.49 -19.46
C SER A 223 2.12 13.15 -20.10
N LYS A 224 3.08 12.52 -20.80
CA LYS A 224 2.92 11.17 -21.39
C LYS A 224 3.62 10.14 -20.53
N GLN A 225 2.84 9.49 -19.68
CA GLN A 225 3.32 8.35 -18.89
C GLN A 225 3.29 7.04 -19.70
N PRO A 226 4.23 6.12 -19.48
CA PRO A 226 4.20 4.79 -20.10
C PRO A 226 2.89 4.07 -19.79
N ARG A 227 2.36 3.35 -20.79
CA ARG A 227 1.25 2.42 -20.56
C ARG A 227 1.76 1.17 -19.87
N ASP A 228 0.93 0.60 -19.00
CA ASP A 228 1.22 -0.69 -18.37
C ASP A 228 1.42 -1.75 -19.47
N LEU A 229 2.43 -2.59 -19.29
CA LEU A 229 2.79 -3.63 -20.26
C LEU A 229 1.63 -4.61 -20.47
N GLN A 230 1.23 -4.84 -21.73
CA GLN A 230 0.12 -5.73 -22.08
C GLN A 230 0.58 -7.08 -22.67
N LYS A 231 1.78 -7.10 -23.26
CA LYS A 231 2.33 -8.28 -23.94
C LYS A 231 3.79 -8.46 -23.55
N PRO A 232 4.27 -9.71 -23.46
CA PRO A 232 5.67 -9.98 -23.22
C PRO A 232 6.56 -9.40 -24.30
N ARG A 233 7.74 -8.92 -23.89
CA ARG A 233 8.82 -8.48 -24.78
C ARG A 233 10.18 -8.71 -24.15
N PHE A 234 11.22 -8.70 -24.97
CA PHE A 234 12.58 -8.56 -24.50
C PHE A 234 12.87 -7.07 -24.26
N ASP A 235 13.44 -6.75 -23.11
CA ASP A 235 13.90 -5.41 -22.79
C ASP A 235 15.43 -5.41 -22.87
N GLU A 236 15.97 -4.69 -23.86
CA GLU A 236 17.41 -4.67 -24.13
C GLU A 236 18.20 -3.97 -23.03
N GLN A 237 17.65 -2.89 -22.43
CA GLN A 237 18.33 -2.14 -21.37
C GLN A 237 18.43 -2.96 -20.07
N LEU A 238 17.41 -3.77 -19.79
CA LEU A 238 17.35 -4.65 -18.62
C LEU A 238 17.91 -6.04 -18.92
N ASN A 239 18.28 -6.29 -20.18
CA ASN A 239 18.74 -7.59 -20.70
C ASN A 239 17.91 -8.76 -20.19
N SER A 240 16.58 -8.64 -20.33
CA SER A 240 15.65 -9.61 -19.73
C SER A 240 14.34 -9.70 -20.52
N TRP A 241 13.75 -10.90 -20.56
CA TRP A 241 12.35 -11.06 -20.92
C TRP A 241 11.49 -10.48 -19.81
N ILE A 242 10.54 -9.61 -20.19
CA ILE A 242 9.57 -9.00 -19.30
C ILE A 242 8.14 -9.36 -19.72
N THR A 243 7.27 -9.49 -18.74
CA THR A 243 5.86 -9.87 -18.91
C THR A 243 4.97 -8.94 -18.09
N PRO A 244 3.68 -8.80 -18.42
CA PRO A 244 2.75 -7.98 -17.63
C PRO A 244 2.80 -8.32 -16.14
N PHE A 245 2.78 -7.29 -15.31
CA PHE A 245 2.67 -7.41 -13.86
C PHE A 245 1.25 -7.01 -13.45
N MET A 246 0.56 -7.91 -12.75
CA MET A 246 -0.84 -7.69 -12.39
C MET A 246 -1.07 -6.48 -11.48
N MET A 247 -0.04 -6.09 -10.70
CA MET A 247 -0.10 -4.95 -9.78
C MET A 247 0.30 -3.63 -10.45
N ALA A 248 0.90 -3.66 -11.65
CA ALA A 248 1.35 -2.44 -12.34
C ALA A 248 0.26 -1.36 -12.50
N PRO A 249 -1.02 -1.69 -12.82
CA PRO A 249 -2.09 -0.71 -12.89
C PRO A 249 -2.40 -0.01 -11.55
N ILE A 250 -2.01 -0.58 -10.43
CA ILE A 250 -2.16 0.00 -9.09
C ILE A 250 -0.92 0.81 -8.76
N ASN A 251 0.24 0.18 -8.75
CA ASN A 251 1.51 0.72 -8.29
C ASN A 251 1.96 1.96 -9.07
N THR A 252 1.86 1.91 -10.39
CA THR A 252 2.28 3.06 -11.23
C THR A 252 1.45 4.31 -10.94
N ARG A 253 0.20 4.18 -10.51
CA ARG A 253 -0.65 5.32 -10.10
C ARG A 253 -0.23 5.86 -8.74
N VAL A 254 0.18 5.00 -7.82
CA VAL A 254 0.71 5.40 -6.51
C VAL A 254 2.02 6.17 -6.70
N VAL A 255 3.00 5.61 -7.40
CA VAL A 255 4.30 6.27 -7.67
C VAL A 255 4.12 7.63 -8.35
N ARG A 256 3.22 7.73 -9.33
CA ARG A 256 2.92 9.01 -10.00
C ARG A 256 2.23 10.02 -9.09
N ARG A 257 1.36 9.56 -8.18
CA ARG A 257 0.78 10.42 -7.16
C ARG A 257 1.85 10.93 -6.20
N THR A 258 2.75 10.07 -5.74
CA THR A 258 3.89 10.44 -4.90
C THR A 258 4.76 11.50 -5.58
N ALA A 259 5.15 11.26 -6.84
CA ALA A 259 5.94 12.23 -7.62
C ALA A 259 5.26 13.59 -7.71
N ALA A 260 3.95 13.62 -7.95
CA ALA A 260 3.16 14.85 -7.99
C ALA A 260 3.07 15.53 -6.62
N GLN A 261 2.78 14.78 -5.57
CA GLN A 261 2.66 15.30 -4.22
C GLN A 261 3.98 15.89 -3.69
N LEU A 262 5.09 15.20 -3.94
CA LEU A 262 6.43 15.72 -3.62
C LEU A 262 6.80 16.92 -4.51
N GLY A 263 6.36 16.92 -5.79
CA GLY A 263 6.57 18.04 -6.72
C GLY A 263 5.93 19.34 -6.26
N ILE A 264 4.70 19.28 -5.76
CA ILE A 264 4.00 20.42 -5.16
C ILE A 264 4.80 21.00 -3.96
N GLN A 265 5.57 20.18 -3.26
CA GLN A 265 6.43 20.59 -2.14
C GLN A 265 7.85 21.02 -2.59
N GLY A 266 8.15 21.06 -3.88
CA GLY A 266 9.50 21.35 -4.38
C GLY A 266 10.49 20.19 -4.23
N GLN A 267 10.03 18.99 -3.87
CA GLN A 267 10.83 17.77 -3.65
C GLN A 267 10.57 16.70 -4.71
N GLY A 268 9.95 17.07 -5.84
CA GLY A 268 9.55 16.14 -6.89
C GLY A 268 10.71 15.48 -7.61
N TYR A 269 10.37 14.50 -8.44
CA TYR A 269 11.36 13.73 -9.22
C TYR A 269 11.77 14.44 -10.54
N GLY A 270 11.14 15.56 -10.86
CA GLY A 270 11.40 16.33 -12.08
C GLY A 270 10.30 16.21 -13.13
N PRO A 271 10.15 17.23 -14.02
CA PRO A 271 9.02 17.37 -14.94
C PRO A 271 8.98 16.30 -16.04
N GLU A 272 10.10 15.65 -16.33
CA GLU A 272 10.18 14.57 -17.32
C GLU A 272 10.08 13.17 -16.72
N PHE A 273 9.82 13.06 -15.43
CA PHE A 273 9.71 11.79 -14.74
C PHE A 273 8.65 10.87 -15.34
N ARG A 274 9.08 9.64 -15.69
CA ARG A 274 8.23 8.54 -16.16
C ARG A 274 8.50 7.29 -15.35
N TYR A 275 7.44 6.56 -15.04
CA TYR A 275 7.56 5.32 -14.28
C TYR A 275 6.80 4.17 -14.95
N SER A 276 7.44 3.00 -15.01
CA SER A 276 6.83 1.74 -15.47
C SER A 276 7.34 0.54 -14.68
N GLU A 277 6.54 -0.52 -14.65
CA GLU A 277 6.95 -1.78 -14.02
C GLU A 277 6.46 -3.02 -14.78
N ALA A 278 7.18 -4.12 -14.59
CA ALA A 278 6.89 -5.40 -15.22
C ALA A 278 7.36 -6.55 -14.32
N MET A 279 6.94 -7.77 -14.61
CA MET A 279 7.55 -8.96 -14.04
C MET A 279 8.71 -9.45 -14.91
N ARG A 280 9.79 -9.90 -14.26
CA ARG A 280 10.89 -10.59 -14.91
C ARG A 280 10.47 -12.02 -15.28
N ALA A 281 10.79 -12.44 -16.49
CA ALA A 281 10.62 -13.81 -16.94
C ALA A 281 11.97 -14.44 -17.28
N ARG A 282 12.10 -15.74 -17.05
CA ARG A 282 13.34 -16.48 -17.31
C ARG A 282 13.63 -16.68 -18.81
N SER A 283 12.57 -16.72 -19.62
CA SER A 283 12.65 -16.97 -21.07
C SER A 283 11.42 -16.38 -21.77
N LYS A 284 11.48 -16.31 -23.11
CA LYS A 284 10.33 -15.97 -23.95
C LYS A 284 9.10 -16.84 -23.62
N TRP A 285 9.30 -18.15 -23.49
CA TRP A 285 8.25 -19.11 -23.18
C TRP A 285 7.58 -18.82 -21.84
N SER A 286 8.36 -18.66 -20.78
CA SER A 286 7.80 -18.33 -19.44
C SER A 286 7.08 -16.99 -19.43
N ALA A 287 7.56 -16.01 -20.19
CA ALA A 287 6.90 -14.71 -20.31
C ALA A 287 5.50 -14.84 -20.91
N TRP A 288 5.36 -15.63 -22.00
CA TRP A 288 4.08 -15.87 -22.64
C TRP A 288 3.15 -16.74 -21.80
N GLN A 289 3.65 -17.71 -21.04
CA GLN A 289 2.84 -18.52 -20.11
C GLN A 289 2.19 -17.62 -19.04
N VAL A 290 2.94 -16.71 -18.42
CA VAL A 290 2.41 -15.78 -17.41
C VAL A 290 1.36 -14.85 -18.06
N ALA A 291 1.66 -14.26 -19.22
CA ALA A 291 0.73 -13.36 -19.90
C ALA A 291 -0.58 -14.08 -20.31
N SER A 292 -0.48 -15.31 -20.78
CA SER A 292 -1.66 -16.12 -21.16
C SER A 292 -2.51 -16.46 -19.93
N MET A 293 -1.89 -16.83 -18.81
CA MET A 293 -2.59 -17.09 -17.56
C MET A 293 -3.35 -15.85 -17.08
N LEU A 294 -2.71 -14.67 -17.07
CA LEU A 294 -3.35 -13.42 -16.73
C LEU A 294 -4.49 -13.07 -17.69
N GLY A 295 -4.31 -13.34 -18.99
CA GLY A 295 -5.35 -13.17 -19.99
C GLY A 295 -6.58 -14.05 -19.73
N VAL A 296 -6.39 -15.31 -19.36
CA VAL A 296 -7.47 -16.24 -18.98
C VAL A 296 -8.21 -15.75 -17.73
N ILE A 297 -7.50 -15.37 -16.69
CA ILE A 297 -8.09 -14.84 -15.44
C ILE A 297 -8.93 -13.60 -15.74
N ASN A 298 -8.39 -12.65 -16.50
CA ASN A 298 -9.10 -11.44 -16.90
C ASN A 298 -10.32 -11.75 -17.79
N GLY A 299 -10.21 -12.73 -18.67
CA GLY A 299 -11.32 -13.19 -19.51
C GLY A 299 -12.47 -13.78 -18.68
N LEU A 300 -12.15 -14.69 -17.77
CA LEU A 300 -13.12 -15.27 -16.83
C LEU A 300 -13.77 -14.21 -15.95
N GLY A 301 -12.99 -13.26 -15.45
CA GLY A 301 -13.49 -12.19 -14.59
C GLY A 301 -14.54 -11.26 -15.23
N ARG A 302 -14.61 -11.23 -16.59
CA ARG A 302 -15.59 -10.40 -17.30
C ARG A 302 -17.01 -10.93 -17.23
N SER A 303 -17.20 -12.23 -17.02
CA SER A 303 -18.52 -12.88 -16.94
C SER A 303 -18.89 -13.24 -15.51
N SER A 304 -20.19 -13.28 -15.20
CA SER A 304 -20.68 -13.71 -13.88
C SER A 304 -20.34 -15.18 -13.61
N VAL A 305 -20.47 -16.03 -14.63
CA VAL A 305 -20.14 -17.46 -14.55
C VAL A 305 -18.64 -17.65 -14.26
N GLY A 306 -17.78 -16.94 -15.00
CA GLY A 306 -16.33 -17.02 -14.78
C GLY A 306 -15.92 -16.51 -13.41
N ARG A 307 -16.53 -15.42 -12.89
CA ARG A 307 -16.29 -14.96 -11.52
C ARG A 307 -16.72 -15.99 -10.46
N THR A 308 -17.87 -16.66 -10.67
CA THR A 308 -18.31 -17.74 -9.79
C THR A 308 -17.33 -18.90 -9.80
N MET A 309 -16.81 -19.26 -10.97
CA MET A 309 -15.76 -20.28 -11.11
C MET A 309 -14.49 -19.88 -10.36
N LEU A 310 -13.98 -18.67 -10.54
CA LEU A 310 -12.82 -18.17 -9.82
C LEU A 310 -13.01 -18.18 -8.28
N LYS A 311 -14.22 -17.83 -7.81
CA LYS A 311 -14.59 -17.93 -6.39
C LYS A 311 -14.58 -19.37 -5.86
N SER A 312 -14.99 -20.33 -6.68
CA SER A 312 -15.09 -21.75 -6.26
C SER A 312 -13.72 -22.41 -6.09
N PHE A 313 -12.74 -22.01 -6.90
CA PHE A 313 -11.39 -22.57 -6.85
C PHE A 313 -10.43 -21.78 -5.96
N GLY A 314 -10.78 -20.55 -5.59
CA GLY A 314 -9.95 -19.70 -4.77
C GLY A 314 -10.16 -19.87 -3.26
N PRO A 315 -9.28 -19.30 -2.43
CA PRO A 315 -9.44 -19.31 -0.98
C PRO A 315 -10.72 -18.54 -0.57
N LYS A 316 -11.44 -19.08 0.42
CA LYS A 316 -12.64 -18.44 0.97
C LYS A 316 -12.27 -17.22 1.83
N PRO A 317 -13.18 -16.23 2.03
CA PRO A 317 -12.97 -15.15 2.98
C PRO A 317 -12.52 -15.67 4.35
N GLY A 318 -11.45 -15.07 4.90
CA GLY A 318 -10.85 -15.50 6.17
C GLY A 318 -9.84 -16.66 6.05
N GLN A 319 -9.63 -17.20 4.85
CA GLN A 319 -8.60 -18.20 4.55
C GLN A 319 -7.44 -17.58 3.79
N GLY A 320 -6.26 -18.20 3.95
CA GLY A 320 -5.04 -17.80 3.27
C GLY A 320 -4.03 -18.95 3.24
N PRO A 321 -2.83 -18.72 2.71
CA PRO A 321 -1.80 -19.74 2.61
C PRO A 321 -1.35 -20.23 3.99
N SER A 322 -0.77 -21.45 4.02
CA SER A 322 -0.16 -22.01 5.24
C SER A 322 1.04 -21.18 5.70
N ALA A 323 1.41 -21.31 6.98
CA ALA A 323 2.61 -20.66 7.52
C ALA A 323 3.86 -21.03 6.70
N ALA A 324 4.06 -22.30 6.36
CA ALA A 324 5.18 -22.76 5.55
C ALA A 324 5.20 -22.12 4.15
N THR A 325 4.03 -21.92 3.51
CA THR A 325 3.93 -21.21 2.22
C THR A 325 4.31 -19.75 2.39
N MET A 326 3.84 -19.10 3.48
CA MET A 326 4.15 -17.71 3.76
C MET A 326 5.63 -17.50 4.07
N ASP A 327 6.24 -18.39 4.84
CA ASP A 327 7.66 -18.28 5.22
C ASP A 327 8.59 -18.62 4.04
N GLY A 328 8.19 -19.53 3.14
CA GLY A 328 8.93 -19.88 1.91
C GLY A 328 8.71 -18.92 0.72
N GLY A 329 7.98 -17.83 0.91
CA GLY A 329 7.76 -16.78 -0.08
C GLY A 329 8.95 -15.81 -0.17
N PHE A 330 8.92 -14.95 -1.16
CA PHE A 330 9.83 -13.80 -1.29
C PHE A 330 9.30 -12.81 -2.34
N PHE A 331 9.81 -11.59 -2.29
CA PHE A 331 9.80 -10.69 -3.43
C PHE A 331 11.15 -10.02 -3.63
N ARG A 332 11.39 -9.62 -4.88
CA ARG A 332 12.52 -8.77 -5.28
C ARG A 332 12.06 -7.83 -6.39
N ALA A 333 12.12 -6.55 -6.11
CA ALA A 333 11.94 -5.48 -7.07
C ALA A 333 13.30 -4.86 -7.37
N LYS A 334 13.77 -4.97 -8.63
CA LYS A 334 14.98 -4.31 -9.11
C LYS A 334 14.60 -3.07 -9.88
N PHE A 335 15.24 -1.97 -9.55
CA PHE A 335 15.01 -0.68 -10.18
C PHE A 335 16.17 -0.29 -11.08
N TRP A 336 15.85 0.34 -12.18
CA TRP A 336 16.76 0.98 -13.10
C TRP A 336 16.22 2.37 -13.41
N ALA A 337 17.09 3.37 -13.41
CA ALA A 337 16.69 4.73 -13.77
C ALA A 337 17.74 5.38 -14.63
N ARG A 338 17.28 6.28 -15.50
CA ARG A 338 18.11 7.16 -16.30
C ARG A 338 17.84 8.60 -15.93
N GLY A 339 18.90 9.38 -15.78
CA GLY A 339 18.88 10.82 -15.64
C GLY A 339 18.83 11.55 -17.00
N ASP A 340 18.59 12.84 -16.96
CA ASP A 340 18.55 13.75 -18.13
C ASP A 340 19.93 13.92 -18.78
N ASP A 341 21.00 13.77 -18.01
CA ASP A 341 22.41 13.79 -18.46
C ASP A 341 22.92 12.40 -18.93
N GLY A 342 22.06 11.39 -18.88
CA GLY A 342 22.37 10.01 -19.26
C GLY A 342 22.94 9.14 -18.14
N GLN A 343 23.16 9.66 -16.94
CA GLN A 343 23.56 8.85 -15.77
C GLN A 343 22.54 7.75 -15.50
N ILE A 344 23.04 6.61 -15.05
CA ILE A 344 22.22 5.43 -14.72
C ILE A 344 22.32 5.19 -13.23
N ALA A 345 21.17 4.93 -12.60
CA ALA A 345 21.11 4.44 -11.24
C ALA A 345 20.48 3.04 -11.20
N ARG A 346 20.84 2.26 -10.20
CA ARG A 346 20.28 0.95 -9.91
C ARG A 346 19.84 0.89 -8.45
N GLY A 347 18.76 0.14 -8.19
CA GLY A 347 18.26 -0.05 -6.83
C GLY A 347 17.58 -1.39 -6.66
N GLN A 348 17.34 -1.75 -5.40
CA GLN A 348 16.62 -2.96 -5.05
C GLN A 348 15.79 -2.74 -3.78
N VAL A 349 14.55 -3.25 -3.84
CA VAL A 349 13.72 -3.47 -2.65
C VAL A 349 13.36 -4.96 -2.62
N SER A 350 13.70 -5.65 -1.53
CA SER A 350 13.42 -7.09 -1.44
C SER A 350 13.24 -7.54 0.00
N SER A 351 12.49 -8.64 0.16
CA SER A 351 12.31 -9.33 1.44
C SER A 351 12.10 -10.82 1.22
N SER A 352 12.45 -11.62 2.22
CA SER A 352 11.92 -12.95 2.44
C SER A 352 10.48 -12.87 2.97
N GLY A 353 9.75 -13.98 2.85
CA GLY A 353 8.34 -14.06 3.23
C GLY A 353 7.38 -13.73 2.08
N ASP A 354 6.18 -14.27 2.18
CA ASP A 354 5.11 -14.08 1.20
C ASP A 354 4.74 -12.59 1.07
N PRO A 355 4.84 -12.01 -0.13
CA PRO A 355 4.58 -10.60 -0.32
C PRO A 355 3.15 -10.18 0.01
N GLY A 356 2.16 -10.96 -0.42
CA GLY A 356 0.74 -10.63 -0.25
C GLY A 356 0.20 -10.84 1.16
N ASN A 357 0.97 -11.49 2.04
CA ASN A 357 0.53 -11.81 3.41
C ASN A 357 1.54 -11.33 4.47
N ARG A 358 2.71 -11.98 4.61
CA ARG A 358 3.72 -11.61 5.63
C ARG A 358 4.22 -10.18 5.44
N VAL A 359 4.70 -9.87 4.23
CA VAL A 359 5.27 -8.54 3.94
C VAL A 359 4.20 -7.46 4.02
N THR A 360 3.00 -7.72 3.49
CA THR A 360 1.87 -6.78 3.57
C THR A 360 1.50 -6.45 5.02
N VAL A 361 1.43 -7.45 5.91
CA VAL A 361 1.13 -7.21 7.33
C VAL A 361 2.24 -6.38 7.99
N ASN A 362 3.50 -6.73 7.76
CA ASN A 362 4.63 -5.98 8.29
C ASN A 362 4.57 -4.51 7.87
N LEU A 363 4.37 -4.24 6.57
CA LEU A 363 4.32 -2.88 6.04
C LEU A 363 3.12 -2.09 6.55
N LEU A 364 1.93 -2.69 6.60
CA LEU A 364 0.72 -2.07 7.13
C LEU A 364 0.89 -1.66 8.60
N CYS A 365 1.36 -2.60 9.44
CA CYS A 365 1.55 -2.34 10.86
C CYS A 365 2.66 -1.31 11.08
N THR A 366 3.73 -1.35 10.30
CA THR A 366 4.80 -0.33 10.33
C THR A 366 4.25 1.06 10.01
N CYS A 367 3.42 1.21 8.97
CA CYS A 367 2.78 2.49 8.67
C CYS A 367 1.93 3.00 9.84
N ALA A 368 1.15 2.12 10.49
CA ALA A 368 0.35 2.49 11.64
C ALA A 368 1.23 2.92 12.85
N THR A 369 2.32 2.18 13.12
CA THR A 369 3.22 2.50 14.23
C THR A 369 4.05 3.76 13.98
N LEU A 370 4.43 4.06 12.73
CA LEU A 370 5.08 5.33 12.39
C LEU A 370 4.17 6.54 12.66
N LEU A 371 2.86 6.43 12.40
CA LEU A 371 1.89 7.47 12.78
C LEU A 371 1.82 7.67 14.29
N LEU A 372 2.02 6.62 15.09
CA LEU A 372 1.99 6.71 16.56
C LEU A 372 3.29 7.29 17.16
N THR A 373 4.43 7.01 16.54
CA THR A 373 5.75 7.28 17.13
C THR A 373 6.45 8.49 16.53
N HIS A 374 6.18 8.83 15.27
CA HIS A 374 6.91 9.87 14.54
C HIS A 374 6.00 10.93 13.91
N ARG A 375 4.72 11.00 14.28
CA ARG A 375 3.73 11.86 13.59
C ARG A 375 4.19 13.32 13.44
N GLN A 376 4.89 13.84 14.42
CA GLN A 376 5.39 15.23 14.40
C GLN A 376 6.62 15.43 13.50
N GLU A 377 7.36 14.35 13.23
CA GLU A 377 8.55 14.35 12.37
C GLU A 377 8.20 14.03 10.91
N LEU A 378 6.98 13.47 10.69
CA LEU A 378 6.49 13.16 9.35
C LEU A 378 6.17 14.43 8.58
N SER A 379 6.00 14.29 7.26
CA SER A 379 5.54 15.39 6.40
C SER A 379 4.37 16.15 7.04
N GLU A 380 4.42 17.49 7.05
CA GLU A 380 3.31 18.33 7.50
C GLU A 380 2.04 18.17 6.65
N ARG A 381 2.15 17.53 5.50
CA ARG A 381 1.04 17.28 4.60
C ARG A 381 -0.02 16.41 5.26
N VAL A 382 -1.27 16.79 5.08
CA VAL A 382 -2.47 16.11 5.57
C VAL A 382 -3.42 15.81 4.41
N GLY A 383 -4.51 15.10 4.65
CA GLY A 383 -5.39 14.62 3.59
C GLY A 383 -4.98 13.25 3.08
N PHE A 384 -5.33 12.93 1.84
CA PHE A 384 -5.00 11.65 1.21
C PHE A 384 -3.56 11.63 0.71
N LEU A 385 -2.74 10.80 1.32
CA LEU A 385 -1.31 10.65 1.04
C LEU A 385 -1.01 9.27 0.44
N THR A 386 0.14 9.16 -0.22
CA THR A 386 0.77 7.87 -0.51
C THR A 386 1.75 7.50 0.60
N PRO A 387 2.17 6.24 0.72
CA PRO A 387 3.11 5.85 1.77
C PRO A 387 4.38 6.72 1.80
N VAL A 388 5.04 6.92 0.66
CA VAL A 388 6.26 7.75 0.62
C VAL A 388 5.98 9.22 0.89
N SER A 389 4.89 9.80 0.37
CA SER A 389 4.57 11.21 0.61
C SER A 389 4.20 11.49 2.08
N ALA A 390 3.75 10.47 2.82
CA ALA A 390 3.45 10.55 4.23
C ALA A 390 4.68 10.34 5.12
N PHE A 391 5.46 9.30 4.82
CA PHE A 391 6.47 8.78 5.73
C PHE A 391 7.91 9.07 5.32
N GLY A 392 8.18 9.32 4.03
CA GLY A 392 9.53 9.62 3.53
C GLY A 392 10.58 8.59 3.96
N ASP A 393 11.71 9.10 4.47
CA ASP A 393 12.84 8.28 4.90
C ASP A 393 12.54 7.43 6.15
N HIS A 394 11.59 7.82 7.01
CA HIS A 394 11.16 7.00 8.15
C HIS A 394 10.63 5.63 7.72
N LEU A 395 9.91 5.56 6.59
CA LEU A 395 9.44 4.27 6.06
C LEU A 395 10.61 3.41 5.58
N ILE A 396 11.61 4.00 4.95
CA ILE A 396 12.81 3.31 4.48
C ILE A 396 13.57 2.69 5.64
N ASP A 397 13.81 3.47 6.68
CA ASP A 397 14.55 3.01 7.87
C ASP A 397 13.78 1.93 8.62
N ALA A 398 12.46 2.08 8.74
CA ALA A 398 11.62 1.04 9.33
C ALA A 398 11.61 -0.25 8.49
N MET A 399 11.59 -0.17 7.15
CA MET A 399 11.71 -1.34 6.28
C MET A 399 13.08 -2.04 6.43
N ARG A 400 14.17 -1.27 6.56
CA ARG A 400 15.51 -1.81 6.85
C ARG A 400 15.56 -2.49 8.21
N ALA A 401 14.94 -1.90 9.23
CA ALA A 401 14.83 -2.48 10.57
C ALA A 401 14.05 -3.81 10.58
N LEU A 402 13.09 -3.99 9.64
CA LEU A 402 12.41 -5.27 9.40
C LEU A 402 13.28 -6.30 8.64
N GLY A 403 14.54 -5.99 8.34
CA GLY A 403 15.46 -6.88 7.59
C GLY A 403 15.24 -6.89 6.08
N MET A 404 14.52 -5.90 5.53
CA MET A 404 14.37 -5.77 4.08
C MET A 404 15.62 -5.13 3.47
N THR A 405 15.98 -5.58 2.26
CA THR A 405 16.97 -4.86 1.44
C THR A 405 16.27 -3.65 0.81
N VAL A 406 16.77 -2.44 1.08
CA VAL A 406 16.23 -1.19 0.55
C VAL A 406 17.41 -0.29 0.21
N GLU A 407 17.82 -0.29 -1.07
CA GLU A 407 19.06 0.34 -1.53
C GLU A 407 18.95 0.91 -2.95
N ALA A 408 19.67 1.99 -3.23
CA ALA A 408 19.89 2.51 -4.57
C ALA A 408 21.24 3.24 -4.64
N SER A 409 21.89 3.21 -5.81
CA SER A 409 23.15 3.88 -6.09
C SER A 409 23.28 4.23 -7.57
N ILE A 410 24.15 5.17 -7.88
CA ILE A 410 24.58 5.42 -9.26
C ILE A 410 25.38 4.22 -9.76
N ASP A 411 25.10 3.80 -10.99
CA ASP A 411 25.84 2.75 -11.69
C ASP A 411 27.19 3.33 -12.13
N GLN A 412 28.25 2.89 -11.48
CA GLN A 412 29.60 3.41 -11.77
C GLN A 412 30.17 2.96 -13.12
N GLY A 413 29.31 2.35 -14.01
CA GLY A 413 29.75 1.83 -15.29
C GLY A 413 30.96 0.89 -15.12
N ALA A 414 30.90 -0.34 -15.60
CA ALA A 414 32.13 -1.12 -15.74
C ALA A 414 33.05 -0.36 -16.69
N GLY A 415 34.10 0.26 -16.12
CA GLY A 415 35.16 0.92 -16.88
C GLY A 415 35.87 -0.01 -17.85
#